data_0e7c6e65be5599a33295c82482976150
#
_entry.id   0e7c6e65be5599a33295c82482976150
#
_cell.length_a   1.000
_cell.length_b   1.000
_cell.length_c   1.000
_cell.angle_alpha   90.00
_cell.angle_beta   90.00
_cell.angle_gamma   90.00
#
_symmetry.space_group_name_H-M   'P 1'
#
loop_
_entity.id
_entity.type
_entity.pdbx_description
1 polymer ?
#
loop_
_entity_poly.entity_id
_entity_poly.type
_entity_poly.pdbx_seq_one_letter_code
_entity_poly.pdbx_strand_id
1 'polypeptide(L)'
;MRKLIATVFNYSLDGLLADEGTEFWKFCFDLPENREPDDPAQLDFLQSAYAHIMGRTAYEGIAGSMTTSTDHPFADILNAGRKVVFSRTLKTADWANTTIAAGDTAEEIDKLRQGGDGHIVVWGGVSLWRSLMRLDLIDELRVSLF
;
A
#
# COMPACT_ATOMS: atom_id res chain seq x y z
N MET A 1 13.35 -12.71 9.21
CA MET A 1 13.11 -12.12 7.88
C MET A 1 11.74 -11.43 7.87
N ARG A 2 11.67 -10.22 7.37
CA ARG A 2 10.42 -9.46 7.34
C ARG A 2 9.44 -10.07 6.35
N LYS A 3 8.19 -10.23 6.78
CA LYS A 3 7.11 -10.71 5.91
C LYS A 3 6.64 -9.62 4.97
N LEU A 4 6.27 -10.02 3.76
CA LEU A 4 5.61 -9.18 2.77
C LEU A 4 4.10 -9.42 2.86
N ILE A 5 3.37 -8.42 3.31
CA ILE A 5 1.93 -8.51 3.55
C ILE A 5 1.20 -7.57 2.59
N ALA A 6 0.45 -8.15 1.66
CA ALA A 6 -0.35 -7.38 0.72
C ALA A 6 -1.70 -7.04 1.34
N THR A 7 -2.12 -5.79 1.20
CA THR A 7 -3.42 -5.32 1.66
C THR A 7 -4.30 -4.96 0.49
N VAL A 8 -5.52 -5.47 0.51
CA VAL A 8 -6.57 -5.14 -0.46
C VAL A 8 -7.71 -4.50 0.31
N PHE A 9 -7.86 -3.22 0.13
CA PHE A 9 -9.00 -2.51 0.68
C PHE A 9 -10.18 -2.57 -0.29
N ASN A 10 -11.36 -2.86 0.25
CA ASN A 10 -12.61 -2.76 -0.48
C ASN A 10 -12.69 -3.70 -1.68
N TYR A 11 -12.76 -4.96 -1.37
CA TYR A 11 -12.95 -6.06 -2.30
C TYR A 11 -14.34 -6.67 -2.09
N SER A 12 -15.09 -6.87 -3.17
CA SER A 12 -16.42 -7.49 -3.08
C SER A 12 -16.34 -9.01 -3.08
N LEU A 13 -17.39 -9.67 -2.57
CA LEU A 13 -17.46 -11.13 -2.58
C LEU A 13 -17.48 -11.75 -3.99
N ASP A 14 -17.96 -10.99 -4.97
CA ASP A 14 -18.01 -11.43 -6.37
C ASP A 14 -16.75 -11.04 -7.17
N GLY A 15 -15.71 -10.53 -6.49
CA GLY A 15 -14.40 -10.36 -7.06
C GLY A 15 -14.12 -8.99 -7.67
N LEU A 16 -14.88 -7.96 -7.32
CA LEU A 16 -14.58 -6.59 -7.75
C LEU A 16 -13.58 -5.93 -6.81
N LEU A 17 -12.56 -5.35 -7.39
CA LEU A 17 -11.66 -4.43 -6.69
C LEU A 17 -12.18 -3.01 -6.87
N ALA A 18 -12.22 -2.23 -5.79
CA ALA A 18 -12.63 -0.84 -5.88
C ALA A 18 -11.53 -0.01 -6.56
N ASP A 19 -11.73 0.27 -7.82
CA ASP A 19 -10.90 1.18 -8.61
C ASP A 19 -11.46 2.60 -8.54
N GLU A 20 -10.58 3.58 -8.40
CA GLU A 20 -10.95 4.98 -8.31
C GLU A 20 -11.83 5.41 -9.51
N GLY A 21 -12.94 6.07 -9.22
CA GLY A 21 -13.90 6.53 -10.20
C GLY A 21 -14.97 5.52 -10.62
N THR A 22 -14.89 4.27 -10.16
CA THR A 22 -15.95 3.27 -10.40
C THR A 22 -17.13 3.45 -9.45
N GLU A 23 -18.28 2.87 -9.81
CA GLU A 23 -19.46 2.86 -8.92
C GLU A 23 -19.17 2.14 -7.60
N PHE A 24 -18.37 1.08 -7.64
CA PHE A 24 -17.99 0.36 -6.42
C PHE A 24 -17.09 1.19 -5.52
N TRP A 25 -16.17 1.97 -6.10
CA TRP A 25 -15.36 2.94 -5.35
C TRP A 25 -16.24 3.94 -4.62
N LYS A 26 -17.20 4.55 -5.33
CA LYS A 26 -18.15 5.48 -4.74
C LYS A 26 -18.96 4.84 -3.62
N PHE A 27 -19.44 3.64 -3.83
CA PHE A 27 -20.15 2.88 -2.80
C PHE A 27 -19.30 2.70 -1.53
N CYS A 28 -18.04 2.36 -1.68
CA CYS A 28 -17.15 2.11 -0.53
C CYS A 28 -16.73 3.38 0.21
N PHE A 29 -16.49 4.46 -0.51
CA PHE A 29 -15.81 5.63 0.05
C PHE A 29 -16.66 6.89 0.13
N ASP A 30 -17.59 7.09 -0.80
CA ASP A 30 -18.35 8.34 -0.87
C ASP A 30 -19.60 8.33 0.03
N LEU A 31 -20.09 7.14 0.40
CA LEU A 31 -21.23 7.00 1.29
C LEU A 31 -20.78 6.94 2.75
N PRO A 32 -21.15 7.92 3.58
CA PRO A 32 -20.71 7.94 5.00
C PRO A 32 -21.08 6.69 5.79
N GLU A 33 -22.22 6.09 5.48
CA GLU A 33 -22.72 4.86 6.12
C GLU A 33 -21.85 3.62 5.82
N ASN A 34 -21.07 3.65 4.74
CA ASN A 34 -20.20 2.56 4.35
C ASN A 34 -18.76 2.75 4.80
N ARG A 35 -18.44 3.89 5.40
CA ARG A 35 -17.12 4.10 5.96
C ARG A 35 -16.95 3.23 7.19
N GLU A 36 -15.96 2.36 7.15
CA GLU A 36 -15.55 1.64 8.35
C GLU A 36 -14.99 2.63 9.37
N PRO A 37 -15.36 2.50 10.64
CA PRO A 37 -14.67 3.24 11.69
C PRO A 37 -13.19 2.86 11.71
N ASP A 38 -12.36 3.77 12.17
CA ASP A 38 -10.93 3.52 12.33
C ASP A 38 -10.73 2.26 13.19
N ASP A 39 -10.20 1.22 12.58
CA ASP A 39 -9.86 -0.02 13.28
C ASP A 39 -8.50 0.14 13.96
N PRO A 40 -8.42 0.13 15.30
CA PRO A 40 -7.15 0.25 16.01
C PRO A 40 -6.14 -0.84 15.60
N ALA A 41 -6.59 -2.04 15.28
CA ALA A 41 -5.72 -3.13 14.84
C ALA A 41 -5.12 -2.85 13.45
N GLN A 42 -5.90 -2.24 12.55
CA GLN A 42 -5.40 -1.82 11.25
C GLN A 42 -4.41 -0.67 11.36
N LEU A 43 -4.70 0.33 12.20
CA LEU A 43 -3.78 1.44 12.44
C LEU A 43 -2.45 0.96 13.04
N ASP A 44 -2.50 0.07 14.02
CA ASP A 44 -1.31 -0.55 14.60
C ASP A 44 -0.51 -1.34 13.57
N PHE A 45 -1.19 -2.11 12.73
CA PHE A 45 -0.56 -2.86 11.65
C PHE A 45 0.20 -1.95 10.68
N LEU A 46 -0.37 -0.82 10.31
CA LEU A 46 0.27 0.13 9.41
C LEU A 46 1.42 0.88 10.11
N GLN A 47 1.22 1.29 11.34
CA GLN A 47 2.20 2.04 12.12
C GLN A 47 3.43 1.22 12.47
N SER A 48 3.27 -0.07 12.75
CA SER A 48 4.36 -0.99 13.10
C SER A 48 5.13 -1.53 11.89
N ALA A 49 4.72 -1.19 10.67
CA ALA A 49 5.40 -1.61 9.46
C ALA A 49 6.83 -1.03 9.37
N TYR A 50 7.76 -1.86 8.92
CA TYR A 50 9.12 -1.41 8.59
C TYR A 50 9.13 -0.51 7.35
N ALA A 51 8.34 -0.86 6.34
CA ALA A 51 8.23 -0.10 5.10
C ALA A 51 6.86 -0.31 4.45
N HIS A 52 6.47 0.67 3.65
CA HIS A 52 5.30 0.63 2.78
C HIS A 52 5.78 0.65 1.34
N ILE A 53 5.44 -0.36 0.56
CA ILE A 53 5.84 -0.44 -0.84
C ILE A 53 4.65 -0.29 -1.79
N MET A 54 4.90 0.32 -2.92
CA MET A 54 3.87 0.61 -3.92
C MET A 54 4.49 0.79 -5.31
N GLY A 55 3.69 0.56 -6.34
CA GLY A 55 4.05 0.91 -7.70
C GLY A 55 3.83 2.41 -7.96
N ARG A 56 4.24 2.89 -9.13
CA ARG A 56 4.16 4.31 -9.49
C ARG A 56 2.73 4.86 -9.44
N THR A 57 1.77 4.19 -10.06
CA THR A 57 0.37 4.66 -10.10
C THR A 57 -0.23 4.76 -8.70
N ALA A 58 -0.03 3.75 -7.87
CA ALA A 58 -0.46 3.77 -6.48
C ALA A 58 0.22 4.90 -5.69
N TYR A 59 1.52 5.09 -5.90
CA TYR A 59 2.26 6.18 -5.28
C TYR A 59 1.66 7.56 -5.62
N GLU A 60 1.42 7.83 -6.89
CA GLU A 60 0.89 9.12 -7.33
C GLU A 60 -0.48 9.41 -6.72
N GLY A 61 -1.37 8.41 -6.69
CA GLY A 61 -2.70 8.52 -6.09
C GLY A 61 -2.67 8.70 -4.57
N ILE A 62 -1.93 7.83 -3.88
CA ILE A 62 -1.86 7.85 -2.40
C ILE A 62 -1.13 9.11 -1.91
N ALA A 63 -0.02 9.49 -2.52
CA ALA A 63 0.72 10.69 -2.15
C ALA A 63 -0.15 11.95 -2.29
N GLY A 64 -0.90 12.06 -3.38
CA GLY A 64 -1.83 13.17 -3.60
C GLY A 64 -2.88 13.29 -2.49
N SER A 65 -3.46 12.16 -2.09
CA SER A 65 -4.47 12.13 -1.03
C SER A 65 -3.88 12.40 0.36
N MET A 66 -2.77 11.76 0.70
CA MET A 66 -2.22 11.78 2.06
C MET A 66 -1.49 13.08 2.40
N THR A 67 -0.89 13.74 1.41
CA THR A 67 -0.19 15.01 1.64
C THR A 67 -1.13 16.21 1.73
N THR A 68 -2.33 16.09 1.18
CA THR A 68 -3.34 17.17 1.17
C THR A 68 -4.43 16.98 2.22
N SER A 69 -4.61 15.76 2.75
CA SER A 69 -5.64 15.46 3.74
C SER A 69 -5.18 15.82 5.14
N THR A 70 -6.06 16.52 5.89
CA THR A 70 -5.86 16.80 7.32
C THR A 70 -6.55 15.79 8.23
N ASP A 71 -7.49 15.03 7.70
CA ASP A 71 -8.41 14.19 8.49
C ASP A 71 -8.36 12.70 8.13
N HIS A 72 -7.49 12.31 7.22
CA HIS A 72 -7.38 10.90 6.84
C HIS A 72 -6.60 10.13 7.93
N PRO A 73 -7.16 9.04 8.47
CA PRO A 73 -6.56 8.32 9.61
C PRO A 73 -5.16 7.76 9.31
N PHE A 74 -4.86 7.47 8.05
CA PHE A 74 -3.56 6.93 7.64
C PHE A 74 -2.52 7.99 7.28
N ALA A 75 -2.94 9.25 7.17
CA ALA A 75 -2.06 10.31 6.66
C ALA A 75 -0.80 10.49 7.50
N ASP A 76 -0.95 10.61 8.81
CA ASP A 76 0.19 10.78 9.71
C ASP A 76 1.12 9.56 9.68
N ILE A 77 0.56 8.37 9.66
CA ILE A 77 1.32 7.11 9.62
C ILE A 77 2.13 7.02 8.33
N LEU A 78 1.50 7.27 7.18
CA LEU A 78 2.17 7.18 5.89
C LEU A 78 3.16 8.32 5.66
N ASN A 79 2.85 9.54 6.09
CA ASN A 79 3.77 10.66 5.96
C ASN A 79 5.06 10.44 6.77
N ALA A 80 4.95 9.86 7.97
CA ALA A 80 6.10 9.54 8.82
C ALA A 80 6.82 8.25 8.43
N GLY A 81 6.13 7.29 7.83
CA GLY A 81 6.64 5.97 7.52
C GLY A 81 7.60 5.92 6.33
N ARG A 82 8.46 4.91 6.34
CA ARG A 82 9.35 4.62 5.21
C ARG A 82 8.53 4.10 4.03
N LYS A 83 8.71 4.70 2.86
CA LYS A 83 8.05 4.29 1.63
C LYS A 83 9.06 3.95 0.55
N VAL A 84 8.76 2.93 -0.24
CA VAL A 84 9.56 2.52 -1.39
C VAL A 84 8.66 2.40 -2.61
N VAL A 85 8.96 3.16 -3.65
CA VAL A 85 8.23 3.13 -4.91
C VAL A 85 9.01 2.29 -5.92
N PHE A 86 8.37 1.23 -6.40
CA PHE A 86 8.96 0.37 -7.43
C PHE A 86 8.63 0.96 -8.80
N SER A 87 9.62 1.60 -9.41
CA SER A 87 9.48 2.21 -10.73
C SER A 87 10.82 2.36 -11.41
N ARG A 88 10.86 2.08 -12.72
CA ARG A 88 12.04 2.32 -13.56
C ARG A 88 11.96 3.64 -14.32
N THR A 89 10.83 4.32 -14.29
CA THR A 89 10.56 5.54 -15.05
C THR A 89 10.47 6.78 -14.18
N LEU A 90 10.06 6.63 -12.91
CA LEU A 90 9.98 7.73 -11.96
C LEU A 90 11.39 8.24 -11.62
N LYS A 91 11.62 9.54 -11.75
CA LYS A 91 12.93 10.15 -11.51
C LYS A 91 13.09 10.69 -10.09
N THR A 92 12.03 11.26 -9.56
CA THR A 92 12.00 11.86 -8.23
C THR A 92 10.74 11.47 -7.47
N ALA A 93 10.83 11.40 -6.16
CA ALA A 93 9.71 11.14 -5.27
C ALA A 93 9.74 12.20 -4.16
N ASP A 94 8.81 13.16 -4.24
CA ASP A 94 8.79 14.32 -3.36
C ASP A 94 8.11 14.05 -2.00
N TRP A 95 7.38 12.96 -1.89
CA TRP A 95 6.78 12.58 -0.62
C TRP A 95 7.86 12.24 0.41
N ALA A 96 7.75 12.81 1.62
CA ALA A 96 8.74 12.61 2.68
C ALA A 96 8.99 11.12 2.96
N ASN A 97 10.23 10.77 3.29
CA ASN A 97 10.63 9.39 3.63
C ASN A 97 10.39 8.37 2.50
N THR A 98 10.48 8.80 1.26
CA THR A 98 10.26 7.97 0.08
C THR A 98 11.54 7.77 -0.71
N THR A 99 11.81 6.52 -1.09
CA THR A 99 12.90 6.15 -2.00
C THR A 99 12.36 5.43 -3.22
N ILE A 100 13.12 5.43 -4.31
CA ILE A 100 12.74 4.75 -5.55
C ILE A 100 13.59 3.49 -5.70
N ALA A 101 12.91 2.35 -5.88
CA ALA A 101 13.54 1.07 -6.23
C ALA A 101 13.42 0.87 -7.75
N ALA A 102 14.50 1.08 -8.47
CA ALA A 102 14.56 0.97 -9.93
C ALA A 102 15.25 -0.32 -10.41
N GLY A 103 15.77 -1.11 -9.50
CA GLY A 103 16.46 -2.37 -9.79
C GLY A 103 15.52 -3.55 -10.03
N ASP A 104 16.08 -4.74 -10.01
CA ASP A 104 15.32 -5.98 -10.09
C ASP A 104 14.40 -6.12 -8.86
N THR A 105 13.14 -6.48 -9.11
CA THR A 105 12.13 -6.53 -8.06
C THR A 105 12.49 -7.50 -6.93
N ALA A 106 12.96 -8.70 -7.27
CA ALA A 106 13.33 -9.70 -6.28
C ALA A 106 14.52 -9.24 -5.43
N GLU A 107 15.53 -8.64 -6.04
CA GLU A 107 16.69 -8.11 -5.34
C GLU A 107 16.33 -6.94 -4.40
N GLU A 108 15.46 -6.04 -4.85
CA GLU A 108 14.99 -4.92 -4.04
C GLU A 108 14.16 -5.41 -2.83
N ILE A 109 13.33 -6.43 -3.02
CA ILE A 109 12.58 -7.05 -1.93
C ILE A 109 13.52 -7.75 -0.96
N ASP A 110 14.53 -8.47 -1.43
CA ASP A 110 15.51 -9.13 -0.56
C ASP A 110 16.23 -8.14 0.35
N LYS A 111 16.61 -6.97 -0.19
CA LYS A 111 17.21 -5.89 0.61
C LYS A 111 16.29 -5.42 1.72
N LEU A 112 15.00 -5.24 1.41
CA LEU A 112 14.00 -4.80 2.40
C LEU A 112 13.70 -5.85 3.45
N ARG A 113 13.78 -7.14 3.11
CA ARG A 113 13.53 -8.26 4.04
C ARG A 113 14.63 -8.48 5.04
N GLN A 114 15.85 -8.06 4.73
CA GLN A 114 17.00 -8.29 5.59
C GLN A 114 16.95 -7.43 6.86
N GLY A 115 17.39 -8.03 7.96
CA GLY A 115 17.51 -7.37 9.25
C GLY A 115 16.32 -7.65 10.17
N GLY A 116 16.11 -6.79 11.11
CA GLY A 116 15.31 -6.95 12.30
C GLY A 116 13.79 -7.12 12.15
N ASP A 117 13.07 -6.50 13.05
CA ASP A 117 11.64 -6.65 13.21
C ASP A 117 10.82 -5.83 12.21
N GLY A 118 9.52 -6.02 12.28
CA GLY A 118 8.56 -5.34 11.43
C GLY A 118 8.19 -6.16 10.20
N HIS A 119 7.25 -5.67 9.44
CA HIS A 119 6.75 -6.26 8.21
C HIS A 119 6.74 -5.21 7.11
N ILE A 120 6.56 -5.65 5.88
CA ILE A 120 6.48 -4.80 4.70
C ILE A 120 5.04 -4.82 4.19
N VAL A 121 4.40 -3.66 4.12
CA VAL A 121 3.03 -3.53 3.61
C VAL A 121 3.08 -3.24 2.11
N VAL A 122 2.38 -4.05 1.32
CA VAL A 122 2.22 -3.84 -0.12
C VAL A 122 0.88 -3.16 -0.38
N TRP A 123 0.94 -1.91 -0.83
CA TRP A 123 -0.26 -1.09 -1.09
C TRP A 123 -0.88 -1.32 -2.48
N GLY A 124 -0.11 -1.83 -3.42
CA GLY A 124 -0.53 -1.99 -4.78
C GLY A 124 0.36 -1.16 -5.72
N GLY A 125 0.08 -0.97 -6.90
CA GLY A 125 -0.75 -1.25 -7.99
C GLY A 125 -0.67 -2.67 -8.55
N VAL A 126 -1.54 -2.90 -9.50
CA VAL A 126 -1.75 -4.22 -10.10
C VAL A 126 -0.45 -4.79 -10.71
N SER A 127 0.35 -3.96 -11.34
CA SER A 127 1.61 -4.37 -11.96
C SER A 127 2.63 -4.90 -10.94
N LEU A 128 2.80 -4.18 -9.83
CA LEU A 128 3.67 -4.62 -8.73
C LEU A 128 3.16 -5.92 -8.11
N TRP A 129 1.86 -6.01 -7.84
CA TRP A 129 1.25 -7.22 -7.29
C TRP A 129 1.46 -8.43 -8.16
N ARG A 130 1.24 -8.31 -9.47
CA ARG A 130 1.48 -9.41 -10.41
C ARG A 130 2.93 -9.86 -10.40
N SER A 131 3.87 -8.94 -10.35
CA SER A 131 5.29 -9.25 -10.25
C SER A 131 5.62 -10.00 -8.96
N LEU A 132 5.14 -9.51 -7.83
CA LEU A 132 5.37 -10.14 -6.52
C LEU A 132 4.73 -11.53 -6.42
N MET A 133 3.52 -11.70 -6.97
CA MET A 133 2.84 -12.99 -7.00
C MET A 133 3.58 -13.99 -7.90
N ARG A 134 4.04 -13.58 -9.07
CA ARG A 134 4.81 -14.46 -9.97
C ARG A 134 6.13 -14.91 -9.37
N LEU A 135 6.73 -14.08 -8.56
CA LEU A 135 7.99 -14.37 -7.87
C LEU A 135 7.80 -15.10 -6.54
N ASP A 136 6.55 -15.40 -6.17
CA ASP A 136 6.20 -16.06 -4.90
C ASP A 136 6.75 -15.32 -3.67
N LEU A 137 6.66 -13.99 -3.69
CA LEU A 137 7.23 -13.14 -2.64
C LEU A 137 6.22 -12.64 -1.60
N ILE A 138 4.92 -12.81 -1.83
CA ILE A 138 3.89 -12.39 -0.88
C ILE A 138 3.66 -13.49 0.15
N ASP A 139 3.88 -13.16 1.43
CA ASP A 139 3.70 -14.11 2.54
C ASP A 139 2.25 -14.14 3.05
N GLU A 140 1.59 -12.99 3.09
CA GLU A 140 0.21 -12.87 3.59
C GLU A 140 -0.60 -11.94 2.69
N LEU A 141 -1.88 -12.24 2.56
CA LEU A 141 -2.86 -11.39 1.90
C LEU A 141 -3.95 -11.01 2.89
N ARG A 142 -4.13 -9.72 3.11
CA ARG A 142 -5.22 -9.18 3.93
C ARG A 142 -6.23 -8.49 3.04
N VAL A 143 -7.48 -8.94 3.12
CA VAL A 143 -8.56 -8.45 2.26
C VAL A 143 -9.69 -7.91 3.12
N SER A 144 -10.07 -6.65 2.88
CA SER A 144 -11.28 -6.07 3.44
C SER A 144 -12.43 -6.30 2.47
N LEU A 145 -13.44 -7.06 2.91
CA LEU A 145 -14.60 -7.39 2.10
C LEU A 145 -15.72 -6.37 2.35
N PHE A 146 -16.33 -5.99 1.26
CA PHE A 146 -17.53 -5.14 1.25
C PHE A 146 -18.72 -5.86 0.63
#